data_a100a792db4379ed2742ce83c8ee436e
#
_entry.id   a100a792db4379ed2742ce83c8ee436e
#
_cell.length_a   1.000
_cell.length_b   1.000
_cell.length_c   1.000
_cell.angle_alpha   90.00
_cell.angle_beta   90.00
_cell.angle_gamma   90.00
#
_symmetry.space_group_name_H-M   'P 1'
#
loop_
_entity.id
_entity.type
_entity.pdbx_description
1 polymer ?
#
loop_
_entity_poly.entity_id
_entity_poly.type
_entity_poly.pdbx_seq_one_letter_code
_entity_poly.pdbx_strand_id
1 'polypeptide(L)'
;GAFREIYHSAYTHAMQRLRNSIRAEDIMSSPAHCLESGQDAASAARFLAEKGISGAPVVDEKGVVCGVISEKDFLRRMGLASHVSFMQVVSRCLGTSECLVSKMRTLKLAELMTTPPVTAGKELTAAEISTLLAEKSINRLPICDAEGRPVGIVTRTDLISALCV
;
A
#
# COMPACT_ATOMS: atom_id res chain seq x y z
N GLY A 1 27.70 -12.64 -28.94
CA GLY A 1 29.01 -12.03 -29.18
C GLY A 1 29.20 -10.81 -28.30
N ALA A 2 30.41 -10.36 -28.15
CA ALA A 2 30.86 -9.26 -27.27
C ALA A 2 30.01 -7.99 -27.34
N PHE A 3 29.49 -7.62 -28.51
CA PHE A 3 28.65 -6.44 -28.69
C PHE A 3 27.33 -6.54 -27.88
N ARG A 4 26.70 -7.71 -27.84
CA ARG A 4 25.47 -7.94 -27.10
C ARG A 4 25.69 -7.89 -25.59
N GLU A 5 26.85 -8.34 -25.14
CA GLU A 5 27.22 -8.28 -23.71
C GLU A 5 27.53 -6.84 -23.27
N ILE A 6 28.24 -6.07 -24.11
CA ILE A 6 28.53 -4.65 -23.87
C ILE A 6 27.21 -3.85 -23.81
N TYR A 7 26.30 -4.08 -24.78
CA TYR A 7 25.01 -3.41 -24.81
C TYR A 7 24.18 -3.74 -23.57
N HIS A 8 24.12 -5.03 -23.19
CA HIS A 8 23.38 -5.46 -22.00
C HIS A 8 23.97 -4.87 -20.71
N SER A 9 25.31 -4.82 -20.61
CA SER A 9 25.97 -4.21 -19.46
C SER A 9 25.71 -2.70 -19.39
N ALA A 10 25.83 -1.98 -20.51
CA ALA A 10 25.55 -0.55 -20.57
C ALA A 10 24.09 -0.21 -20.22
N TYR A 11 23.14 -1.00 -20.74
CA TYR A 11 21.72 -0.87 -20.43
C TYR A 11 21.45 -1.11 -18.94
N THR A 12 22.02 -2.16 -18.38
CA THR A 12 21.87 -2.49 -16.95
C THR A 12 22.41 -1.38 -16.05
N HIS A 13 23.58 -0.83 -16.39
CA HIS A 13 24.16 0.30 -15.67
C HIS A 13 23.32 1.57 -15.78
N ALA A 14 22.79 1.88 -16.97
CA ALA A 14 21.92 3.02 -17.16
C ALA A 14 20.62 2.90 -16.35
N MET A 15 19.99 1.73 -16.35
CA MET A 15 18.79 1.45 -15.56
C MET A 15 19.07 1.54 -14.08
N GLN A 16 20.21 1.09 -13.62
CA GLN A 16 20.59 1.16 -12.22
C GLN A 16 20.84 2.61 -11.76
N ARG A 17 21.47 3.43 -12.60
CA ARG A 17 21.63 4.87 -12.35
C ARG A 17 20.27 5.56 -12.28
N LEU A 18 19.36 5.26 -13.20
CA LEU A 18 18.01 5.82 -13.21
C LEU A 18 17.25 5.47 -11.92
N ARG A 19 17.27 4.20 -11.52
CA ARG A 19 16.65 3.75 -10.27
C ARG A 19 17.18 4.45 -9.02
N ASN A 20 18.47 4.79 -9.03
CA ASN A 20 19.12 5.47 -7.91
C ASN A 20 18.95 7.00 -7.96
N SER A 21 18.53 7.57 -9.09
CA SER A 21 18.26 8.99 -9.23
C SER A 21 16.81 9.38 -8.97
N ILE A 22 15.85 8.47 -9.21
CA ILE A 22 14.43 8.70 -8.94
C ILE A 22 14.17 8.56 -7.46
N ARG A 23 13.50 9.54 -6.86
CA ARG A 23 13.15 9.57 -5.44
C ARG A 23 11.66 9.39 -5.23
N ALA A 24 11.25 9.10 -3.99
CA ALA A 24 9.85 8.97 -3.61
C ALA A 24 9.03 10.20 -4.03
N GLU A 25 9.55 11.40 -3.81
CA GLU A 25 8.89 12.66 -4.18
C GLU A 25 8.59 12.81 -5.68
N ASP A 26 9.38 12.15 -6.54
CA ASP A 26 9.21 12.21 -7.99
C ASP A 26 8.07 11.31 -8.49
N ILE A 27 7.73 10.28 -7.73
CA ILE A 27 6.79 9.22 -8.16
C ILE A 27 5.58 9.05 -7.25
N MET A 28 5.58 9.62 -6.05
CA MET A 28 4.47 9.51 -5.11
C MET A 28 3.21 10.20 -5.61
N SER A 29 2.06 9.63 -5.30
CA SER A 29 0.78 10.33 -5.38
C SER A 29 0.66 11.27 -4.17
N SER A 30 0.44 12.55 -4.40
CA SER A 30 0.32 13.58 -3.37
C SER A 30 -0.85 14.52 -3.69
N PRO A 31 -1.64 14.95 -2.68
CA PRO A 31 -1.59 14.50 -1.30
C PRO A 31 -2.04 13.04 -1.13
N ALA A 32 -1.57 12.37 -0.07
CA ALA A 32 -2.03 11.05 0.27
C ALA A 32 -3.48 11.09 0.80
N HIS A 33 -4.32 10.20 0.31
CA HIS A 33 -5.63 9.96 0.92
C HIS A 33 -5.44 9.19 2.21
N CYS A 34 -5.82 9.79 3.35
CA CYS A 34 -5.65 9.20 4.67
C CYS A 34 -6.99 8.90 5.32
N LEU A 35 -6.97 7.96 6.25
CA LEU A 35 -8.10 7.59 7.10
C LEU A 35 -7.71 7.81 8.57
N GLU A 36 -8.68 8.07 9.42
CA GLU A 36 -8.45 8.24 10.86
C GLU A 36 -8.60 6.91 11.60
N SER A 37 -7.74 6.65 12.59
CA SER A 37 -7.74 5.40 13.35
C SER A 37 -9.06 5.13 14.09
N GLY A 38 -9.76 6.19 14.47
CA GLY A 38 -11.06 6.14 15.13
C GLY A 38 -12.26 5.86 14.23
N GLN A 39 -12.09 5.93 12.89
CA GLN A 39 -13.17 5.63 11.95
C GLN A 39 -13.61 4.18 12.02
N ASP A 40 -14.87 3.92 11.70
CA ASP A 40 -15.38 2.56 11.54
C ASP A 40 -14.98 1.96 10.18
N ALA A 41 -14.88 0.63 10.15
CA ALA A 41 -14.47 -0.12 8.98
C ALA A 41 -15.39 0.08 7.76
N ALA A 42 -16.69 0.28 7.98
CA ALA A 42 -17.65 0.46 6.91
C ALA A 42 -17.45 1.81 6.20
N SER A 43 -17.24 2.88 6.95
CA SER A 43 -16.91 4.21 6.42
C SER A 43 -15.58 4.20 5.66
N ALA A 44 -14.58 3.52 6.20
CA ALA A 44 -13.29 3.36 5.55
C ALA A 44 -13.39 2.58 4.23
N ALA A 45 -14.11 1.46 4.22
CA ALA A 45 -14.32 0.67 3.00
C ALA A 45 -15.04 1.49 1.91
N ARG A 46 -16.03 2.28 2.29
CA ARG A 46 -16.75 3.18 1.37
C ARG A 46 -15.81 4.24 0.79
N PHE A 47 -15.01 4.89 1.63
CA PHE A 47 -14.03 5.88 1.20
C PHE A 47 -13.02 5.29 0.20
N LEU A 48 -12.46 4.11 0.49
CA LEU A 48 -11.52 3.44 -0.41
C LEU A 48 -12.17 3.11 -1.77
N ALA A 49 -13.42 2.63 -1.75
CA ALA A 49 -14.19 2.34 -2.96
C ALA A 49 -14.48 3.59 -3.79
N GLU A 50 -14.92 4.68 -3.16
CA GLU A 50 -15.19 5.96 -3.82
C GLU A 50 -13.93 6.57 -4.46
N LYS A 51 -12.77 6.41 -3.81
CA LYS A 51 -11.48 6.86 -4.34
C LYS A 51 -10.85 5.88 -5.34
N GLY A 52 -11.41 4.69 -5.51
CA GLY A 52 -10.85 3.65 -6.39
C GLY A 52 -9.47 3.17 -5.95
N ILE A 53 -9.18 3.20 -4.64
CA ILE A 53 -7.91 2.79 -4.06
C ILE A 53 -8.07 1.55 -3.18
N SER A 54 -7.06 0.69 -3.17
CA SER A 54 -7.09 -0.58 -2.43
C SER A 54 -6.47 -0.49 -1.03
N GLY A 55 -6.20 0.70 -0.54
CA GLY A 55 -5.72 0.96 0.82
C GLY A 55 -5.12 2.34 0.99
N ALA A 56 -4.93 2.74 2.24
CA ALA A 56 -4.48 4.07 2.60
C ALA A 56 -3.70 4.08 3.91
N PRO A 57 -2.88 5.10 4.17
CA PRO A 57 -2.34 5.37 5.49
C PRO A 57 -3.46 5.68 6.47
N VAL A 58 -3.27 5.23 7.70
CA VAL A 58 -4.14 5.56 8.83
C VAL A 58 -3.38 6.48 9.77
N VAL A 59 -4.00 7.59 10.12
CA VAL A 59 -3.41 8.61 11.00
C VAL A 59 -4.10 8.65 12.35
N ASP A 60 -3.37 9.06 13.36
CA ASP A 60 -3.88 9.35 14.68
C ASP A 60 -4.49 10.77 14.76
N GLU A 61 -4.92 11.18 15.95
CA GLU A 61 -5.49 12.51 16.22
C GLU A 61 -4.52 13.67 15.96
N LYS A 62 -3.21 13.38 15.93
CA LYS A 62 -2.16 14.37 15.61
C LYS A 62 -1.82 14.42 14.12
N GLY A 63 -2.45 13.58 13.31
CA GLY A 63 -2.17 13.46 11.90
C GLY A 63 -0.91 12.65 11.56
N VAL A 64 -0.37 11.92 12.56
CA VAL A 64 0.80 11.05 12.39
C VAL A 64 0.36 9.68 11.91
N VAL A 65 1.08 9.08 10.97
CA VAL A 65 0.80 7.74 10.48
C VAL A 65 1.00 6.72 11.60
N CYS A 66 -0.08 6.05 11.99
CA CYS A 66 -0.09 5.02 13.03
C CYS A 66 -0.34 3.61 12.50
N GLY A 67 -0.73 3.47 11.23
CA GLY A 67 -0.96 2.20 10.58
C GLY A 67 -1.20 2.35 9.09
N VAL A 68 -1.42 1.23 8.42
CA VAL A 68 -1.85 1.17 7.02
C VAL A 68 -3.01 0.18 6.92
N ILE A 69 -4.05 0.55 6.20
CA ILE A 69 -5.19 -0.33 5.91
C ILE A 69 -5.19 -0.70 4.43
N SER A 70 -5.53 -1.95 4.14
CA SER A 70 -5.65 -2.47 2.78
C SER A 70 -6.76 -3.49 2.66
N GLU A 71 -7.14 -3.84 1.43
CA GLU A 71 -8.10 -4.93 1.17
C GLU A 71 -7.72 -6.23 1.89
N LYS A 72 -6.42 -6.54 2.00
CA LYS A 72 -5.94 -7.73 2.71
C LYS A 72 -6.31 -7.74 4.20
N ASP A 73 -6.37 -6.56 4.83
CA ASP A 73 -6.73 -6.46 6.25
C ASP A 73 -8.21 -6.79 6.45
N PHE A 74 -9.07 -6.31 5.54
CA PHE A 74 -10.49 -6.66 5.52
C PHE A 74 -10.68 -8.17 5.29
N LEU A 75 -10.01 -8.73 4.28
CA LEU A 75 -10.10 -10.17 3.96
C LEU A 75 -9.60 -11.04 5.12
N ARG A 76 -8.49 -10.66 5.75
CA ARG A 76 -7.95 -11.36 6.92
C ARG A 76 -8.94 -11.36 8.07
N ARG A 77 -9.58 -10.24 8.34
CA ARG A 77 -10.58 -10.13 9.42
C ARG A 77 -11.84 -10.95 9.13
N MET A 78 -12.20 -11.11 7.86
CA MET A 78 -13.28 -12.00 7.44
C MET A 78 -12.93 -13.50 7.54
N GLY A 79 -11.73 -13.83 8.03
CA GLY A 79 -11.24 -15.21 8.09
C GLY A 79 -10.91 -15.80 6.72
N LEU A 80 -10.66 -14.94 5.74
CA LEU A 80 -10.28 -15.32 4.40
C LEU A 80 -8.76 -15.27 4.27
N ALA A 81 -8.14 -16.42 4.04
CA ALA A 81 -6.71 -16.50 3.78
C ALA A 81 -6.37 -15.85 2.43
N SER A 82 -5.11 -15.48 2.25
CA SER A 82 -4.59 -14.75 1.08
C SER A 82 -4.80 -15.42 -0.29
N HIS A 83 -5.32 -16.64 -0.32
CA HIS A 83 -5.59 -17.44 -1.53
C HIS A 83 -7.07 -17.80 -1.73
N VAL A 84 -7.98 -17.08 -1.07
CA VAL A 84 -9.41 -17.33 -1.22
C VAL A 84 -9.90 -16.69 -2.50
N SER A 85 -10.55 -17.48 -3.36
CA SER A 85 -11.17 -16.96 -4.58
C SER A 85 -12.42 -16.15 -4.26
N PHE A 86 -12.78 -15.21 -5.16
CA PHE A 86 -14.01 -14.44 -5.05
C PHE A 86 -15.24 -15.35 -4.85
N MET A 87 -15.31 -16.48 -5.56
CA MET A 87 -16.42 -17.44 -5.44
C MET A 87 -16.48 -18.13 -4.07
N GLN A 88 -15.36 -18.32 -3.41
CA GLN A 88 -15.33 -18.82 -2.03
C GLN A 88 -15.89 -17.80 -1.04
N VAL A 89 -15.61 -16.50 -1.27
CA VAL A 89 -16.22 -15.42 -0.49
C VAL A 89 -17.72 -15.42 -0.67
N VAL A 90 -18.18 -15.44 -1.93
CA VAL A 90 -19.63 -15.48 -2.27
C VAL A 90 -20.30 -16.69 -1.66
N SER A 91 -19.72 -17.88 -1.79
CA SER A 91 -20.27 -19.12 -1.23
C SER A 91 -20.44 -19.05 0.28
N ARG A 92 -19.46 -18.49 1.00
CA ARG A 92 -19.57 -18.29 2.46
C ARG A 92 -20.64 -17.26 2.83
N CYS A 93 -20.73 -16.16 2.09
CA CYS A 93 -21.77 -15.14 2.32
C CYS A 93 -23.19 -15.67 2.05
N LEU A 94 -23.35 -16.58 1.11
CA LEU A 94 -24.65 -17.18 0.77
C LEU A 94 -25.01 -18.38 1.69
N GLY A 95 -24.01 -19.04 2.28
CA GLY A 95 -24.19 -20.25 3.08
C GLY A 95 -24.38 -20.02 4.58
N THR A 96 -24.20 -18.80 5.09
CA THR A 96 -24.35 -18.46 6.52
C THR A 96 -25.37 -17.37 6.71
N SER A 97 -26.26 -17.56 7.67
CA SER A 97 -27.26 -16.55 8.10
C SER A 97 -26.60 -15.31 8.76
N GLU A 98 -25.36 -15.41 9.18
CA GLU A 98 -24.55 -14.28 9.64
C GLU A 98 -23.58 -13.84 8.55
N CYS A 99 -23.87 -12.72 7.90
CA CYS A 99 -22.96 -12.12 6.96
C CYS A 99 -21.68 -11.69 7.69
N LEU A 100 -20.52 -12.24 7.27
CA LEU A 100 -19.20 -11.88 7.81
C LEU A 100 -18.95 -10.37 7.81
N VAL A 101 -19.57 -9.65 6.85
CA VAL A 101 -19.52 -8.20 6.73
C VAL A 101 -20.25 -7.50 7.88
N SER A 102 -21.30 -8.09 8.46
CA SER A 102 -22.06 -7.44 9.54
C SER A 102 -21.23 -7.26 10.81
N LYS A 103 -20.36 -8.23 11.12
CA LYS A 103 -19.43 -8.16 12.26
C LYS A 103 -18.36 -7.09 12.11
N MET A 104 -18.10 -6.64 10.89
CA MET A 104 -17.08 -5.60 10.62
C MET A 104 -17.61 -4.18 10.74
N ARG A 105 -18.94 -3.99 10.72
CA ARG A 105 -19.54 -2.65 10.72
C ARG A 105 -19.18 -1.79 11.93
N THR A 106 -18.99 -2.41 13.07
CA THR A 106 -18.70 -1.74 14.34
C THR A 106 -17.22 -1.68 14.69
N LEU A 107 -16.36 -2.37 13.90
CA LEU A 107 -14.92 -2.37 14.15
C LEU A 107 -14.32 -1.02 13.81
N LYS A 108 -13.37 -0.59 14.64
CA LYS A 108 -12.55 0.60 14.35
C LYS A 108 -11.36 0.23 13.47
N LEU A 109 -10.86 1.18 12.68
CA LEU A 109 -9.68 0.95 11.85
C LEU A 109 -8.46 0.54 12.67
N ALA A 110 -8.30 1.07 13.87
CA ALA A 110 -7.24 0.68 14.79
C ALA A 110 -7.20 -0.83 15.09
N GLU A 111 -8.35 -1.53 14.97
CA GLU A 111 -8.46 -2.98 15.22
C GLU A 111 -8.17 -3.82 13.95
N LEU A 112 -8.18 -3.19 12.77
CA LEU A 112 -8.02 -3.84 11.48
C LEU A 112 -6.66 -3.57 10.84
N MET A 113 -6.16 -2.34 10.99
CA MET A 113 -4.97 -1.86 10.31
C MET A 113 -3.71 -2.68 10.66
N THR A 114 -2.78 -2.71 9.74
CA THR A 114 -1.43 -3.25 9.99
C THR A 114 -0.60 -2.23 10.76
N THR A 115 -0.07 -2.64 11.91
CA THR A 115 0.83 -1.86 12.77
C THR A 115 2.04 -2.69 13.20
N PRO A 116 3.20 -2.07 13.47
CA PRO A 116 3.56 -0.69 13.19
C PRO A 116 3.60 -0.42 11.67
N PRO A 117 3.35 0.83 11.23
CA PRO A 117 3.40 1.15 9.81
C PRO A 117 4.84 1.14 9.30
N VAL A 118 5.04 0.66 8.06
CA VAL A 118 6.28 0.88 7.33
C VAL A 118 6.11 2.19 6.55
N THR A 119 6.97 3.15 6.82
CA THR A 119 6.96 4.48 6.18
C THR A 119 8.35 4.86 5.70
N ALA A 120 8.46 5.86 4.85
CA ALA A 120 9.74 6.41 4.40
C ALA A 120 9.66 7.93 4.22
N GLY A 121 10.82 8.57 4.16
CA GLY A 121 10.95 9.96 3.77
C GLY A 121 10.92 10.12 2.23
N LYS A 122 10.69 11.33 1.79
CA LYS A 122 10.57 11.67 0.36
C LYS A 122 11.88 11.51 -0.43
N GLU A 123 13.02 11.43 0.26
CA GLU A 123 14.35 11.28 -0.32
C GLU A 123 14.70 9.84 -0.71
N LEU A 124 13.91 8.84 -0.25
CA LEU A 124 14.20 7.43 -0.52
C LEU A 124 14.16 7.17 -2.03
N THR A 125 15.16 6.45 -2.53
CA THR A 125 15.26 6.16 -3.97
C THR A 125 14.28 5.07 -4.41
N ALA A 126 13.93 5.05 -5.68
CA ALA A 126 13.07 4.00 -6.25
C ALA A 126 13.62 2.59 -6.03
N ALA A 127 14.94 2.42 -6.07
CA ALA A 127 15.60 1.15 -5.78
C ALA A 127 15.38 0.71 -4.32
N GLU A 128 15.57 1.62 -3.37
CA GLU A 128 15.36 1.36 -1.94
C GLU A 128 13.88 1.08 -1.64
N ILE A 129 12.96 1.83 -2.26
CA ILE A 129 11.52 1.59 -2.13
C ILE A 129 11.16 0.20 -2.64
N SER A 130 11.67 -0.18 -3.81
CA SER A 130 11.43 -1.51 -4.41
C SER A 130 11.88 -2.63 -3.47
N THR A 131 13.08 -2.50 -2.90
CA THR A 131 13.61 -3.45 -1.91
C THR A 131 12.73 -3.51 -0.67
N LEU A 132 12.35 -2.36 -0.12
CA LEU A 132 11.52 -2.28 1.09
C LEU A 132 10.13 -2.91 0.88
N LEU A 133 9.48 -2.64 -0.25
CA LEU A 133 8.19 -3.26 -0.59
C LEU A 133 8.30 -4.79 -0.71
N ALA A 134 9.39 -5.29 -1.29
CA ALA A 134 9.64 -6.72 -1.43
C ALA A 134 9.93 -7.39 -0.09
N GLU A 135 10.87 -6.85 0.69
CA GLU A 135 11.27 -7.41 2.00
C GLU A 135 10.11 -7.43 3.00
N LYS A 136 9.31 -6.37 3.02
CA LYS A 136 8.16 -6.28 3.93
C LYS A 136 6.88 -6.92 3.38
N SER A 137 6.91 -7.44 2.14
CA SER A 137 5.74 -8.02 1.46
C SER A 137 4.53 -7.07 1.41
N ILE A 138 4.78 -5.78 1.22
CA ILE A 138 3.79 -4.72 1.14
C ILE A 138 3.66 -4.17 -0.29
N ASN A 139 2.52 -3.60 -0.63
CA ASN A 139 2.22 -3.07 -1.96
C ASN A 139 2.20 -1.55 -2.01
N ARG A 140 2.30 -0.89 -0.87
CA ARG A 140 2.26 0.57 -0.74
C ARG A 140 3.11 1.03 0.42
N LEU A 141 3.69 2.21 0.25
CA LEU A 141 4.57 2.83 1.21
C LEU A 141 4.13 4.27 1.44
N PRO A 142 3.60 4.61 2.61
CA PRO A 142 3.36 6.00 2.97
C PRO A 142 4.68 6.77 3.04
N ILE A 143 4.70 7.93 2.41
CA ILE A 143 5.83 8.85 2.47
C ILE A 143 5.47 9.95 3.46
N CYS A 144 6.34 10.14 4.43
CA CYS A 144 6.09 11.02 5.56
C CYS A 144 7.14 12.14 5.64
N ASP A 145 6.75 13.24 6.28
CA ASP A 145 7.66 14.30 6.71
C ASP A 145 8.43 13.90 7.98
N ALA A 146 9.23 14.84 8.50
CA ALA A 146 10.03 14.63 9.71
C ALA A 146 9.18 14.39 10.96
N GLU A 147 7.94 14.87 10.98
CA GLU A 147 6.98 14.70 12.07
C GLU A 147 6.15 13.42 11.94
N GLY A 148 6.38 12.62 10.89
CA GLY A 148 5.64 11.39 10.63
C GLY A 148 4.27 11.59 10.00
N ARG A 149 3.98 12.78 9.47
CA ARG A 149 2.74 13.09 8.77
C ARG A 149 2.83 12.66 7.32
N PRO A 150 1.79 12.06 6.75
CA PRO A 150 1.82 11.57 5.37
C PRO A 150 1.79 12.75 4.38
N VAL A 151 2.78 12.79 3.49
CA VAL A 151 2.87 13.78 2.39
C VAL A 151 2.54 13.15 1.05
N GLY A 152 2.64 11.83 0.93
CA GLY A 152 2.32 11.09 -0.27
C GLY A 152 2.28 9.59 -0.02
N ILE A 153 2.04 8.85 -1.08
CA ILE A 153 2.06 7.38 -1.07
C ILE A 153 2.70 6.88 -2.35
N VAL A 154 3.55 5.86 -2.24
CA VAL A 154 4.14 5.15 -3.39
C VAL A 154 3.60 3.73 -3.40
N THR A 155 3.13 3.28 -4.55
CA THR A 155 2.67 1.91 -4.77
C THR A 155 3.61 1.16 -5.72
N ARG A 156 3.45 -0.16 -5.82
CA ARG A 156 4.16 -0.96 -6.83
C ARG A 156 3.89 -0.47 -8.25
N THR A 157 2.67 -0.01 -8.53
CA THR A 157 2.28 0.52 -9.84
C THR A 157 3.05 1.79 -10.17
N ASP A 158 3.24 2.68 -9.19
CA ASP A 158 4.02 3.91 -9.38
C ASP A 158 5.48 3.60 -9.73
N LEU A 159 6.07 2.61 -9.06
CA LEU A 159 7.43 2.13 -9.38
C LEU A 159 7.53 1.55 -10.78
N ILE A 160 6.58 0.71 -11.18
CA ILE A 160 6.55 0.11 -12.52
C ILE A 160 6.42 1.20 -13.56
N SER A 161 5.50 2.16 -13.38
CA SER A 161 5.29 3.27 -14.31
C SER A 161 6.52 4.17 -14.44
N ALA A 162 7.24 4.39 -13.35
CA ALA A 162 8.45 5.21 -13.35
C ALA A 162 9.67 4.53 -14.00
N LEU A 163 9.72 3.20 -14.00
CA LEU A 163 10.86 2.41 -14.48
C LEU A 163 10.65 1.78 -15.86
N CYS A 164 9.42 1.77 -16.35
CA CYS A 164 9.03 1.29 -17.68
C CYS A 164 8.80 2.49 -18.61
N VAL A 165 9.85 3.20 -18.92
CA VAL A 165 9.87 4.24 -19.97
C VAL A 165 10.49 3.67 -21.22
#